data_165f1ead71decf6574a0971223a5d318
#
_entry.id   165f1ead71decf6574a0971223a5d318
#
_cell.length_a   1.000
_cell.length_b   1.000
_cell.length_c   1.000
_cell.angle_alpha   90.00
_cell.angle_beta   90.00
_cell.angle_gamma   90.00
#
_symmetry.space_group_name_H-M   'P 1'
#
loop_
_entity.id
_entity.type
_entity.pdbx_description
1 polymer ?
#
loop_
_entity_poly.entity_id
_entity_poly.type
_entity_poly.pdbx_seq_one_letter_code
_entity_poly.pdbx_strand_id
1 'polypeptide(L)'
;ADGKYVLAFRGTEPSRQPGLDIANDIAGGVSTSPQVLDAINLSTKLAKAVGRENVDFTGHSLGGELASAGALATGGKAVTFNAAGLSVTSETIARANCINNFGFNAQAPMDGSNVKAYCYAYDPLNGGQDMAHDSGLLGHADLIAPRAYGERHIIPASEGADPHDFGYNHEMARLYGALDAQYDNPSANHIAASGRPTTTVAIGNVGTGIV
;
A
#
# COMPACT_ATOMS: atom_id res chain seq x y z
N ALA A 1 24.17 -7.42 9.81
CA ALA A 1 22.89 -7.30 9.08
C ALA A 1 22.68 -8.59 8.30
N ASP A 2 21.48 -9.12 8.31
CA ASP A 2 21.08 -10.36 7.64
C ASP A 2 20.87 -10.19 6.11
N GLY A 3 21.19 -9.03 5.56
CA GLY A 3 21.05 -8.71 4.13
C GLY A 3 19.60 -8.47 3.68
N LYS A 4 18.64 -8.30 4.60
CA LYS A 4 17.25 -7.98 4.29
C LYS A 4 17.02 -6.47 4.36
N TYR A 5 16.24 -5.97 3.41
CA TYR A 5 15.93 -4.56 3.24
C TYR A 5 14.42 -4.36 3.20
N VAL A 6 13.95 -3.26 3.75
CA VAL A 6 12.56 -2.82 3.58
C VAL A 6 12.59 -1.44 2.93
N LEU A 7 11.99 -1.33 1.74
CA LEU A 7 11.79 -0.06 1.07
C LEU A 7 10.44 0.51 1.50
N ALA A 8 10.47 1.58 2.30
CA ALA A 8 9.28 2.26 2.78
C ALA A 8 8.97 3.48 1.92
N PHE A 9 7.78 3.52 1.33
CA PHE A 9 7.28 4.67 0.57
C PHE A 9 6.42 5.55 1.46
N ARG A 10 6.69 6.85 1.41
CA ARG A 10 5.89 7.85 2.10
C ARG A 10 4.64 8.17 1.30
N GLY A 11 3.50 8.27 1.98
CA GLY A 11 2.26 8.81 1.42
C GLY A 11 2.28 10.34 1.32
N THR A 12 1.20 10.90 0.77
CA THR A 12 0.97 12.35 0.74
C THR A 12 0.81 12.86 2.17
N GLU A 13 1.50 13.94 2.52
CA GLU A 13 1.18 14.66 3.76
C GLU A 13 -0.11 15.45 3.55
N PRO A 14 -1.11 15.29 4.45
CA PRO A 14 -2.27 16.16 4.43
C PRO A 14 -1.78 17.59 4.69
N SER A 15 -1.76 18.42 3.66
CA SER A 15 -1.54 19.84 3.81
C SER A 15 -2.75 20.42 4.54
N ARG A 16 -2.67 20.59 5.86
CA ARG A 16 -3.49 21.43 6.75
C ARG A 16 -5.01 21.57 6.48
N GLN A 17 -5.63 20.75 5.63
CA GLN A 17 -7.04 20.72 5.35
C GLN A 17 -7.65 19.37 5.72
N PRO A 18 -8.78 19.34 6.46
CA PRO A 18 -9.31 18.10 6.99
C PRO A 18 -9.94 17.22 5.90
N GLY A 19 -9.49 15.97 5.85
CA GLY A 19 -10.21 14.77 5.41
C GLY A 19 -10.86 14.68 4.04
N LEU A 20 -11.43 15.71 3.49
CA LEU A 20 -12.13 15.67 2.19
C LEU A 20 -11.21 15.79 0.98
N ASP A 21 -10.05 16.43 1.14
CA ASP A 21 -9.09 16.63 0.04
C ASP A 21 -8.30 15.37 -0.26
N ILE A 22 -8.00 14.54 0.75
CA ILE A 22 -7.23 13.29 0.58
C ILE A 22 -8.01 12.31 -0.31
N ALA A 23 -9.30 12.14 -0.08
CA ALA A 23 -10.13 11.25 -0.88
C ALA A 23 -10.30 11.78 -2.32
N ASN A 24 -10.39 13.10 -2.49
CA ASN A 24 -10.49 13.73 -3.82
C ASN A 24 -9.16 13.72 -4.58
N ASP A 25 -8.04 13.95 -3.91
CA ASP A 25 -6.70 13.91 -4.53
C ASP A 25 -6.33 12.48 -4.94
N ILE A 26 -6.74 11.48 -4.15
CA ILE A 26 -6.48 10.08 -4.45
C ILE A 26 -7.49 9.52 -5.46
N ALA A 27 -8.76 9.90 -5.39
CA ALA A 27 -9.78 9.53 -6.38
C ALA A 27 -9.54 10.20 -7.75
N GLY A 28 -8.86 11.36 -7.79
CA GLY A 28 -8.42 12.01 -9.04
C GLY A 28 -7.26 11.29 -9.74
N GLY A 29 -6.59 10.35 -9.07
CA GLY A 29 -5.41 9.61 -9.56
C GLY A 29 -5.70 8.35 -10.37
N VAL A 30 -6.72 8.33 -11.21
CA VAL A 30 -7.12 7.16 -12.06
C VAL A 30 -6.07 6.77 -13.11
N SER A 31 -5.07 7.60 -13.34
CA SER A 31 -3.99 7.32 -14.30
C SER A 31 -2.70 6.96 -13.55
N THR A 32 -1.86 6.14 -14.20
CA THR A 32 -0.51 5.87 -13.70
C THR A 32 0.21 7.19 -13.41
N SER A 33 0.40 7.49 -12.13
CA SER A 33 1.08 8.71 -11.72
C SER A 33 2.59 8.61 -12.02
N PRO A 34 3.29 9.71 -12.27
CA PRO A 34 4.76 9.70 -12.34
C PRO A 34 5.41 9.06 -11.12
N GLN A 35 4.81 9.21 -9.93
CA GLN A 35 5.28 8.61 -8.69
C GLN A 35 5.26 7.08 -8.72
N VAL A 36 4.25 6.46 -9.33
CA VAL A 36 4.19 5.00 -9.51
C VAL A 36 5.32 4.54 -10.42
N LEU A 37 5.59 5.24 -11.51
CA LEU A 37 6.70 4.91 -12.42
C LEU A 37 8.06 5.04 -11.72
N ASP A 38 8.24 6.08 -10.92
CA ASP A 38 9.45 6.29 -10.13
C ASP A 38 9.62 5.20 -9.07
N ALA A 39 8.54 4.80 -8.39
CA ALA A 39 8.55 3.71 -7.43
C ALA A 39 8.94 2.37 -8.08
N ILE A 40 8.37 2.04 -9.24
CA ILE A 40 8.73 0.86 -10.05
C ILE A 40 10.23 0.88 -10.38
N ASN A 41 10.74 2.01 -10.88
CA ASN A 41 12.14 2.16 -11.25
C ASN A 41 13.08 2.03 -10.04
N LEU A 42 12.76 2.67 -8.92
CA LEU A 42 13.55 2.62 -7.70
C LEU A 42 13.57 1.19 -7.13
N SER A 43 12.42 0.55 -7.03
CA SER A 43 12.28 -0.82 -6.56
C SER A 43 13.10 -1.80 -7.40
N THR A 44 13.05 -1.64 -8.73
CA THR A 44 13.81 -2.46 -9.67
C THR A 44 15.31 -2.27 -9.49
N LYS A 45 15.78 -1.02 -9.35
CA LYS A 45 17.20 -0.72 -9.12
C LYS A 45 17.69 -1.33 -7.81
N LEU A 46 16.94 -1.17 -6.73
CA LEU A 46 17.28 -1.75 -5.44
C LEU A 46 17.31 -3.28 -5.51
N ALA A 47 16.28 -3.90 -6.06
CA ALA A 47 16.20 -5.35 -6.19
C ALA A 47 17.34 -5.94 -7.04
N LYS A 48 17.80 -5.22 -8.09
CA LYS A 48 18.99 -5.62 -8.86
C LYS A 48 20.28 -5.49 -8.07
N ALA A 49 20.38 -4.50 -7.20
CA ALA A 49 21.60 -4.22 -6.43
C ALA A 49 21.81 -5.22 -5.28
N VAL A 50 20.73 -5.64 -4.60
CA VAL A 50 20.83 -6.42 -3.36
C VAL A 50 20.22 -7.83 -3.47
N GLY A 51 19.62 -8.17 -4.61
CA GLY A 51 18.81 -9.38 -4.82
C GLY A 51 17.33 -9.12 -4.47
N ARG A 52 16.41 -9.45 -5.38
CA ARG A 52 14.98 -9.20 -5.22
C ARG A 52 14.35 -9.92 -4.01
N GLU A 53 14.89 -11.07 -3.67
CA GLU A 53 14.50 -11.89 -2.51
C GLU A 53 14.88 -11.26 -1.17
N ASN A 54 15.71 -10.22 -1.20
CA ASN A 54 16.18 -9.50 -0.03
C ASN A 54 15.45 -8.17 0.20
N VAL A 55 14.46 -7.83 -0.63
CA VAL A 55 13.73 -6.56 -0.53
C VAL A 55 12.25 -6.82 -0.33
N ASP A 56 11.70 -6.29 0.76
CA ASP A 56 10.28 -6.16 1.00
C ASP A 56 9.86 -4.67 0.93
N PHE A 57 8.58 -4.42 0.70
CA PHE A 57 8.06 -3.08 0.49
C PHE A 57 7.01 -2.74 1.54
N THR A 58 6.89 -1.46 1.90
CA THR A 58 5.84 -1.00 2.79
C THR A 58 5.46 0.45 2.51
N GLY A 59 4.25 0.83 2.90
CA GLY A 59 3.78 2.20 2.79
C GLY A 59 2.36 2.39 3.29
N HIS A 60 2.01 3.64 3.55
CA HIS A 60 0.72 4.08 4.01
C HIS A 60 0.08 4.99 2.97
N SER A 61 -1.24 4.93 2.80
CA SER A 61 -1.97 5.79 1.87
C SER A 61 -1.43 5.64 0.44
N LEU A 62 -1.08 6.74 -0.25
CA LEU A 62 -0.39 6.73 -1.54
C LEU A 62 0.90 5.89 -1.49
N GLY A 63 1.66 5.96 -0.39
CA GLY A 63 2.86 5.14 -0.22
C GLY A 63 2.57 3.64 -0.24
N GLY A 64 1.37 3.22 0.15
CA GLY A 64 0.90 1.83 0.05
C GLY A 64 0.66 1.40 -1.41
N GLU A 65 0.12 2.27 -2.26
CA GLU A 65 0.04 2.06 -3.72
C GLU A 65 1.44 1.87 -4.30
N LEU A 66 2.37 2.78 -3.95
CA LEU A 66 3.75 2.73 -4.44
C LEU A 66 4.48 1.45 -4.01
N ALA A 67 4.24 1.00 -2.77
CA ALA A 67 4.78 -0.26 -2.24
C ALA A 67 4.22 -1.47 -2.99
N SER A 68 2.92 -1.48 -3.30
CA SER A 68 2.28 -2.52 -4.08
C SER A 68 2.85 -2.58 -5.50
N ALA A 69 3.02 -1.42 -6.15
CA ALA A 69 3.67 -1.32 -7.46
C ALA A 69 5.11 -1.84 -7.44
N GLY A 70 5.89 -1.51 -6.40
CA GLY A 70 7.25 -2.00 -6.19
C GLY A 70 7.33 -3.52 -6.03
N ALA A 71 6.41 -4.10 -5.23
CA ALA A 71 6.31 -5.54 -5.05
C ALA A 71 5.99 -6.26 -6.36
N LEU A 72 5.04 -5.74 -7.15
CA LEU A 72 4.71 -6.31 -8.46
C LEU A 72 5.85 -6.17 -9.47
N ALA A 73 6.54 -5.03 -9.46
CA ALA A 73 7.65 -4.75 -10.38
C ALA A 73 8.89 -5.61 -10.15
N THR A 74 8.99 -6.26 -8.99
CA THR A 74 10.15 -7.09 -8.60
C THR A 74 9.78 -8.55 -8.33
N GLY A 75 8.47 -8.87 -8.24
CA GLY A 75 7.98 -10.15 -7.74
C GLY A 75 8.24 -10.34 -6.24
N GLY A 76 8.42 -9.25 -5.51
CA GLY A 76 8.64 -9.20 -4.07
C GLY A 76 7.35 -9.21 -3.26
N LYS A 77 7.47 -8.88 -1.95
CA LYS A 77 6.34 -8.82 -1.02
C LYS A 77 6.14 -7.40 -0.51
N ALA A 78 4.89 -7.07 -0.18
CA ALA A 78 4.59 -5.82 0.50
C ALA A 78 3.65 -6.00 1.70
N VAL A 79 3.77 -5.07 2.64
CA VAL A 79 2.78 -4.84 3.70
C VAL A 79 2.36 -3.39 3.61
N THR A 80 1.09 -3.14 3.40
CA THR A 80 0.54 -1.79 3.20
C THR A 80 -0.53 -1.45 4.24
N PHE A 81 -0.71 -0.15 4.49
CA PHE A 81 -1.59 0.34 5.55
C PHE A 81 -2.49 1.44 4.99
N ASN A 82 -3.82 1.29 5.12
CA ASN A 82 -4.81 2.22 4.58
C ASN A 82 -4.44 2.69 3.17
N ALA A 83 -3.98 1.72 2.34
CA ALA A 83 -3.37 2.01 1.06
C ALA A 83 -4.39 2.50 0.03
N ALA A 84 -3.97 3.45 -0.81
CA ALA A 84 -4.65 3.71 -2.07
C ALA A 84 -4.56 2.48 -2.98
N GLY A 85 -5.57 2.29 -3.80
CA GLY A 85 -5.63 1.19 -4.74
C GLY A 85 -4.68 1.39 -5.93
N LEU A 86 -4.23 0.28 -6.48
CA LEU A 86 -3.37 0.29 -7.66
C LEU A 86 -4.23 0.17 -8.92
N SER A 87 -4.12 1.12 -9.85
CA SER A 87 -4.86 1.06 -11.11
C SER A 87 -4.43 -0.14 -11.97
N VAL A 88 -5.36 -0.67 -12.78
CA VAL A 88 -5.07 -1.77 -13.72
C VAL A 88 -3.90 -1.43 -14.65
N THR A 89 -3.79 -0.18 -15.07
CA THR A 89 -2.67 0.29 -15.90
C THR A 89 -1.36 0.22 -15.14
N SER A 90 -1.32 0.71 -13.90
CA SER A 90 -0.14 0.65 -13.02
C SER A 90 0.28 -0.79 -12.73
N GLU A 91 -0.69 -1.66 -12.43
CA GLU A 91 -0.44 -3.09 -12.24
C GLU A 91 0.19 -3.72 -13.49
N THR A 92 -0.38 -3.46 -14.67
CA THR A 92 0.12 -3.99 -15.95
C THR A 92 1.55 -3.54 -16.22
N ILE A 93 1.85 -2.26 -15.99
CA ILE A 93 3.20 -1.71 -16.17
C ILE A 93 4.18 -2.36 -15.19
N ALA A 94 3.80 -2.49 -13.90
CA ALA A 94 4.66 -3.09 -12.90
C ALA A 94 4.97 -4.56 -13.23
N ARG A 95 3.97 -5.35 -13.61
CA ARG A 95 4.15 -6.74 -14.02
C ARG A 95 5.02 -6.88 -15.28
N ALA A 96 4.78 -6.05 -16.29
CA ALA A 96 5.62 -6.01 -17.49
C ALA A 96 7.08 -5.67 -17.15
N ASN A 97 7.29 -4.72 -16.22
CA ASN A 97 8.62 -4.38 -15.72
C ASN A 97 9.29 -5.59 -15.04
N CYS A 98 8.55 -6.36 -14.23
CA CYS A 98 9.06 -7.57 -13.59
C CYS A 98 9.52 -8.59 -14.63
N ILE A 99 8.71 -8.87 -15.64
CA ILE A 99 9.05 -9.81 -16.72
C ILE A 99 10.32 -9.36 -17.44
N ASN A 100 10.40 -8.09 -17.81
CA ASN A 100 11.52 -7.54 -18.57
C ASN A 100 12.85 -7.53 -17.80
N ASN A 101 12.81 -7.38 -16.48
CA ASN A 101 14.00 -7.24 -15.66
C ASN A 101 14.43 -8.51 -14.92
N PHE A 102 13.47 -9.38 -14.59
CA PHE A 102 13.71 -10.58 -13.76
C PHE A 102 13.19 -11.88 -14.39
N GLY A 103 12.50 -11.78 -15.52
CA GLY A 103 11.95 -12.93 -16.26
C GLY A 103 10.54 -13.31 -15.84
N PHE A 104 9.86 -14.10 -16.67
CA PHE A 104 8.46 -14.47 -16.49
C PHE A 104 8.20 -15.19 -15.15
N ASN A 105 9.10 -16.09 -14.75
CA ASN A 105 8.96 -16.86 -13.52
C ASN A 105 9.18 -16.04 -12.23
N ALA A 106 9.59 -14.78 -12.36
CA ALA A 106 9.78 -13.88 -11.23
C ALA A 106 8.50 -13.14 -10.82
N GLN A 107 7.44 -13.23 -11.61
CA GLN A 107 6.21 -12.50 -11.35
C GLN A 107 5.58 -12.85 -9.99
N ALA A 108 5.02 -11.83 -9.37
CA ALA A 108 4.14 -11.99 -8.21
C ALA A 108 2.88 -12.80 -8.59
N PRO A 109 2.29 -13.54 -7.64
CA PRO A 109 1.03 -14.24 -7.84
C PRO A 109 -0.06 -13.33 -8.41
N MET A 110 -0.92 -13.86 -9.28
CA MET A 110 -2.00 -13.08 -9.90
C MET A 110 -3.14 -12.79 -8.94
N ASP A 111 -3.26 -13.55 -7.86
CA ASP A 111 -4.24 -13.37 -6.80
C ASP A 111 -3.88 -12.27 -5.78
N GLY A 112 -2.72 -11.64 -5.94
CA GLY A 112 -2.24 -10.57 -5.05
C GLY A 112 -1.75 -11.05 -3.69
N SER A 113 -1.63 -12.36 -3.44
CA SER A 113 -1.24 -12.92 -2.13
C SER A 113 0.16 -12.51 -1.64
N ASN A 114 0.96 -11.89 -2.50
CA ASN A 114 2.26 -11.32 -2.15
C ASN A 114 2.16 -9.94 -1.45
N VAL A 115 0.98 -9.34 -1.39
CA VAL A 115 0.74 -8.06 -0.71
C VAL A 115 -0.30 -8.26 0.39
N LYS A 116 0.03 -7.86 1.61
CA LYS A 116 -0.91 -7.82 2.74
C LYS A 116 -1.32 -6.38 2.98
N ALA A 117 -2.60 -6.08 2.78
CA ALA A 117 -3.16 -4.73 2.91
C ALA A 117 -4.00 -4.64 4.20
N TYR A 118 -3.49 -3.93 5.19
CA TYR A 118 -4.20 -3.66 6.44
C TYR A 118 -5.02 -2.38 6.29
N CYS A 119 -6.34 -2.51 6.41
CA CYS A 119 -7.29 -1.42 6.23
C CYS A 119 -8.07 -1.20 7.53
N TYR A 120 -8.02 0.00 8.10
CA TYR A 120 -8.82 0.35 9.26
C TYR A 120 -10.30 0.48 8.88
N ALA A 121 -11.21 -0.09 9.67
CA ALA A 121 -12.63 -0.18 9.33
C ALA A 121 -13.31 1.17 9.06
N TYR A 122 -12.83 2.25 9.69
CA TYR A 122 -13.35 3.61 9.51
C TYR A 122 -12.44 4.48 8.65
N ASP A 123 -11.48 3.89 7.94
CA ASP A 123 -10.64 4.64 6.99
C ASP A 123 -11.47 5.18 5.82
N PRO A 124 -11.54 6.51 5.63
CA PRO A 124 -12.40 7.12 4.61
C PRO A 124 -11.94 6.79 3.17
N LEU A 125 -10.63 6.59 2.96
CA LEU A 125 -10.11 6.23 1.65
C LEU A 125 -10.59 4.83 1.26
N ASN A 126 -10.34 3.85 2.10
CA ASN A 126 -10.74 2.47 1.81
C ASN A 126 -12.26 2.32 1.80
N GLY A 127 -12.97 3.01 2.70
CA GLY A 127 -14.43 3.04 2.71
C GLY A 127 -15.02 3.64 1.45
N GLY A 128 -14.45 4.71 0.91
CA GLY A 128 -14.84 5.31 -0.36
C GLY A 128 -14.58 4.39 -1.56
N GLN A 129 -13.43 3.73 -1.59
CA GLN A 129 -13.08 2.75 -2.61
C GLN A 129 -14.02 1.53 -2.58
N ASP A 130 -14.34 1.04 -1.38
CA ASP A 130 -15.28 -0.08 -1.21
C ASP A 130 -16.69 0.30 -1.66
N MET A 131 -17.18 1.49 -1.28
CA MET A 131 -18.50 1.99 -1.71
C MET A 131 -18.57 2.12 -3.24
N ALA A 132 -17.54 2.66 -3.87
CA ALA A 132 -17.47 2.79 -5.32
C ALA A 132 -17.49 1.42 -6.01
N HIS A 133 -16.76 0.45 -5.48
CA HIS A 133 -16.74 -0.92 -5.98
C HIS A 133 -18.09 -1.63 -5.83
N ASP A 134 -18.70 -1.56 -4.63
CA ASP A 134 -19.91 -2.32 -4.29
C ASP A 134 -21.17 -1.70 -4.92
N SER A 135 -21.16 -0.40 -5.23
CA SER A 135 -22.33 0.28 -5.81
C SER A 135 -22.70 -0.21 -7.21
N GLY A 136 -21.77 -0.83 -7.92
CA GLY A 136 -21.97 -1.26 -9.30
C GLY A 136 -22.33 -0.12 -10.27
N LEU A 137 -22.46 1.11 -9.74
CA LEU A 137 -23.00 2.28 -10.44
C LEU A 137 -22.17 2.67 -11.67
N LEU A 138 -20.91 2.30 -11.71
CA LEU A 138 -19.96 2.68 -12.75
C LEU A 138 -19.48 1.52 -13.62
N GLY A 139 -20.07 0.32 -13.47
CA GLY A 139 -19.78 -0.86 -14.32
C GLY A 139 -18.31 -1.31 -14.37
N HIS A 140 -17.38 -0.47 -13.93
CA HIS A 140 -15.93 -0.66 -13.91
C HIS A 140 -15.31 0.13 -12.74
N ALA A 141 -15.87 0.02 -11.54
CA ALA A 141 -15.42 0.77 -10.36
C ALA A 141 -13.92 0.57 -10.07
N ASP A 142 -13.39 -0.62 -10.33
CA ASP A 142 -11.95 -0.92 -10.18
C ASP A 142 -11.06 -0.10 -11.14
N LEU A 143 -11.63 0.45 -12.21
CA LEU A 143 -10.90 1.36 -13.13
C LEU A 143 -10.81 2.78 -12.59
N ILE A 144 -11.79 3.19 -11.75
CA ILE A 144 -11.94 4.59 -11.32
C ILE A 144 -11.47 4.76 -9.87
N ALA A 145 -11.77 3.81 -9.00
CA ALA A 145 -11.40 3.82 -7.59
C ALA A 145 -11.03 2.40 -7.13
N PRO A 146 -9.86 1.89 -7.58
CA PRO A 146 -9.44 0.54 -7.22
C PRO A 146 -9.26 0.42 -5.71
N ARG A 147 -9.63 -0.73 -5.15
CA ARG A 147 -9.38 -1.05 -3.76
C ARG A 147 -7.90 -1.31 -3.50
N ALA A 148 -7.49 -1.15 -2.24
CA ALA A 148 -6.13 -1.51 -1.82
C ALA A 148 -5.74 -2.88 -2.36
N TYR A 149 -4.61 -2.94 -3.06
CA TYR A 149 -4.15 -4.13 -3.75
C TYR A 149 -3.71 -5.22 -2.77
N GLY A 150 -4.05 -6.47 -3.07
CA GLY A 150 -3.58 -7.64 -2.34
C GLY A 150 -4.61 -8.27 -1.41
N GLU A 151 -4.12 -9.10 -0.50
CA GLU A 151 -4.94 -9.73 0.56
C GLU A 151 -5.30 -8.69 1.61
N ARG A 152 -6.59 -8.33 1.68
CA ARG A 152 -7.07 -7.27 2.57
C ARG A 152 -7.43 -7.82 3.94
N HIS A 153 -6.86 -7.18 4.96
CA HIS A 153 -7.14 -7.45 6.38
C HIS A 153 -7.82 -6.23 6.98
N ILE A 154 -9.13 -6.34 7.24
CA ILE A 154 -9.88 -5.26 7.87
C ILE A 154 -9.62 -5.26 9.37
N ILE A 155 -9.06 -4.17 9.86
CA ILE A 155 -8.78 -3.95 11.27
C ILE A 155 -10.00 -3.28 11.90
N PRO A 156 -10.67 -3.93 12.86
CA PRO A 156 -11.83 -3.37 13.51
C PRO A 156 -11.54 -2.02 14.17
N ALA A 157 -12.54 -1.15 14.17
CA ALA A 157 -12.44 0.12 14.85
C ALA A 157 -12.30 -0.08 16.37
N SER A 158 -11.45 0.73 17.00
CA SER A 158 -11.31 0.75 18.45
C SER A 158 -12.62 1.16 19.11
N GLU A 159 -12.88 0.68 20.33
CA GLU A 159 -14.05 1.08 21.10
C GLU A 159 -14.11 2.61 21.27
N GLY A 160 -15.26 3.21 21.03
CA GLY A 160 -15.46 4.66 21.09
C GLY A 160 -14.88 5.46 19.93
N ALA A 161 -14.40 4.80 18.87
CA ALA A 161 -13.95 5.50 17.67
C ALA A 161 -15.12 6.19 16.94
N ASP A 162 -14.92 7.46 16.55
CA ASP A 162 -15.89 8.20 15.75
C ASP A 162 -15.68 7.87 14.24
N PRO A 163 -16.69 7.28 13.56
CA PRO A 163 -16.58 7.01 12.14
C PRO A 163 -16.51 8.27 11.27
N HIS A 164 -16.87 9.44 11.80
CA HIS A 164 -16.84 10.70 11.07
C HIS A 164 -15.54 11.51 11.28
N ASP A 165 -14.62 11.01 12.08
CA ASP A 165 -13.29 11.61 12.21
C ASP A 165 -12.38 11.18 11.06
N PHE A 166 -12.73 11.64 9.85
CA PHE A 166 -12.11 11.17 8.60
C PHE A 166 -10.59 11.38 8.55
N GLY A 167 -10.11 12.52 9.04
CA GLY A 167 -8.69 12.82 9.06
C GLY A 167 -7.90 11.83 9.91
N TYR A 168 -8.32 11.69 11.16
CA TYR A 168 -7.65 10.83 12.14
C TYR A 168 -7.80 9.34 11.81
N ASN A 169 -8.96 8.92 11.29
CA ASN A 169 -9.19 7.53 10.91
C ASN A 169 -8.30 7.05 9.75
N HIS A 170 -7.80 7.97 8.92
CA HIS A 170 -6.83 7.64 7.87
C HIS A 170 -5.39 7.57 8.38
N GLU A 171 -5.07 8.15 9.52
CA GLU A 171 -3.70 8.22 10.00
C GLU A 171 -3.15 6.88 10.48
N MET A 172 -1.83 6.70 10.28
CA MET A 172 -1.12 5.52 10.78
C MET A 172 -1.24 5.33 12.27
N ALA A 173 -1.32 6.43 13.05
CA ALA A 173 -1.45 6.37 14.50
C ALA A 173 -2.72 5.62 14.93
N ARG A 174 -3.84 5.85 14.22
CA ARG A 174 -5.10 5.16 14.49
C ARG A 174 -5.03 3.68 14.16
N LEU A 175 -4.54 3.36 12.96
CA LEU A 175 -4.37 1.97 12.54
C LEU A 175 -3.39 1.22 13.44
N TYR A 176 -2.27 1.86 13.79
CA TYR A 176 -1.28 1.26 14.68
C TYR A 176 -1.88 0.96 16.07
N GLY A 177 -2.61 1.91 16.66
CA GLY A 177 -3.28 1.70 17.95
C GLY A 177 -4.30 0.56 17.91
N ALA A 178 -5.04 0.42 16.82
CA ALA A 178 -5.99 -0.68 16.63
C ALA A 178 -5.30 -2.03 16.46
N LEU A 179 -4.18 -2.08 15.75
CA LEU A 179 -3.36 -3.29 15.59
C LEU A 179 -2.72 -3.71 16.92
N ASP A 180 -2.19 -2.73 17.68
CA ASP A 180 -1.55 -2.98 18.98
C ASP A 180 -2.55 -3.56 19.98
N ALA A 181 -3.76 -2.99 20.05
CA ALA A 181 -4.83 -3.47 20.89
C ALA A 181 -5.26 -4.92 20.53
N GLN A 182 -5.20 -5.30 19.26
CA GLN A 182 -5.46 -6.67 18.82
C GLN A 182 -4.32 -7.63 19.17
N TYR A 183 -3.07 -7.15 19.10
CA TYR A 183 -1.91 -7.95 19.44
C TYR A 183 -1.86 -8.27 20.95
N ASP A 184 -2.21 -7.31 21.79
CA ASP A 184 -2.27 -7.48 23.24
C ASP A 184 -3.48 -8.33 23.70
N ASN A 185 -4.45 -8.59 22.80
CA ASN A 185 -5.56 -9.49 23.03
C ASN A 185 -5.49 -10.73 22.11
N PRO A 186 -4.76 -11.79 22.50
CA PRO A 186 -4.55 -12.99 21.67
C PRO A 186 -5.84 -13.73 21.27
N SER A 187 -6.96 -13.45 21.96
CA SER A 187 -8.28 -14.00 21.62
C SER A 187 -8.93 -13.36 20.40
N ALA A 188 -8.41 -12.22 19.94
CA ALA A 188 -8.99 -11.42 18.86
C ALA A 188 -8.38 -11.69 17.48
N ASN A 189 -7.53 -12.72 17.32
CA ASN A 189 -7.09 -13.32 16.05
C ASN A 189 -5.77 -12.89 15.39
N HIS A 190 -4.96 -13.91 15.16
CA HIS A 190 -4.30 -14.36 13.91
C HIS A 190 -3.68 -13.31 12.98
N ILE A 191 -3.07 -12.25 13.48
CA ILE A 191 -1.98 -11.64 12.75
C ILE A 191 -0.75 -12.48 13.09
N ALA A 192 -0.49 -13.50 12.26
CA ALA A 192 0.72 -14.28 12.40
C ALA A 192 1.91 -13.31 12.35
N ALA A 193 2.70 -13.30 13.41
CA ALA A 193 3.93 -12.54 13.49
C ALA A 193 4.89 -13.03 12.39
N SER A 194 4.82 -12.42 11.21
CA SER A 194 5.94 -12.49 10.28
C SER A 194 7.05 -11.64 10.90
N GLY A 195 8.21 -12.24 11.15
CA GLY A 195 9.31 -11.65 11.89
C GLY A 195 9.57 -10.19 11.53
N ARG A 196 9.87 -9.38 12.55
CA ARG A 196 10.17 -7.95 12.40
C ARG A 196 11.34 -7.77 11.43
N PRO A 197 11.21 -6.91 10.42
CA PRO A 197 12.36 -6.57 9.59
C PRO A 197 13.43 -5.89 10.44
N THR A 198 14.68 -6.31 10.28
CA THR A 198 15.80 -5.85 11.11
C THR A 198 16.43 -4.54 10.62
N THR A 199 16.09 -4.07 9.43
CA THR A 199 16.61 -2.82 8.88
C THR A 199 15.57 -2.11 8.02
N THR A 200 15.20 -0.90 8.41
CA THR A 200 14.32 -0.02 7.64
C THR A 200 15.14 1.09 7.01
N VAL A 201 15.10 1.20 5.69
CA VAL A 201 15.63 2.37 4.96
C VAL A 201 14.44 3.23 4.56
N ALA A 202 14.26 4.37 5.22
CA ALA A 202 13.28 5.37 4.83
C ALA A 202 13.89 6.25 3.72
N ILE A 203 13.31 6.19 2.53
CA ILE A 203 13.65 7.11 1.44
C ILE A 203 12.57 8.18 1.41
N GLY A 204 12.98 9.44 1.59
CA GLY A 204 12.09 10.60 1.55
C GLY A 204 11.38 10.74 0.19
N ASN A 205 10.41 11.65 0.10
CA ASN A 205 9.55 11.89 -1.06
C ASN A 205 10.17 11.48 -2.40
N VAL A 206 9.49 10.56 -3.10
CA VAL A 206 9.73 10.28 -4.52
C VAL A 206 9.16 11.46 -5.31
N GLY A 207 9.91 12.53 -5.36
CA GLY A 207 9.38 13.72 -6.03
C GLY A 207 10.25 14.97 -5.90
N THR A 208 11.53 14.85 -5.74
CA THR A 208 12.59 15.83 -6.11
C THR A 208 13.87 15.48 -5.35
N GLY A 209 14.82 14.93 -6.05
CA GLY A 209 16.19 14.94 -5.61
C GLY A 209 16.68 13.63 -4.99
N ILE A 210 17.35 12.87 -5.83
CA ILE A 210 18.40 11.96 -5.40
C ILE A 210 19.51 12.84 -4.80
N VAL A 211 19.80 12.66 -3.55
CA VAL A 211 21.08 13.05 -2.98
C VAL A 211 21.88 11.79 -2.73
#